data_1ff5ad1e02bdb77cc55182605717de90
#
_entry.id   1ff5ad1e02bdb77cc55182605717de90
#
_cell.length_a   1.000
_cell.length_b   1.000
_cell.length_c   1.000
_cell.angle_alpha   90.00
_cell.angle_beta   90.00
_cell.angle_gamma   90.00
#
_symmetry.space_group_name_H-M   'P 1'
#
loop_
_entity.id
_entity.type
_entity.pdbx_description
1 polymer ?
#
loop_
_entity_poly.entity_id
_entity_poly.type
_entity_poly.pdbx_seq_one_letter_code
_entity_poly.pdbx_strand_id
1 'polypeptide(L)'
;DETDARVLLELDQLCRKLGRSVAQRLAFLDAHRETAFRRDDLYVEYCTLLNLEGRYAEALELIQAHHFHPWEGGEGKVTTQYAVALTQLGRQALEAGDAAGAKTLLERALVFPHNLGEGKLEGAKDNNIHYYLGLAERALGNEQAALHHLELAAAGDQEPAGAMYYNDQPADMILYQGLANRALGREERARSRFHKLISYGEKHYYDQVKIDYFAVSLPDLQLFDEDLALRNRAHCEYLMALGSYGLGDTERAGKCYDAVLAIDCAHQGAMLHKQLL
;
A
#
# COMPACT_ATOMS: atom_id res chain seq x y z
N ASP A 1 -26.86 15.90 0.86
CA ASP A 1 -27.86 14.96 0.33
C ASP A 1 -27.26 13.56 0.33
N GLU A 2 -27.73 12.69 1.22
CA GLU A 2 -27.22 11.31 1.40
C GLU A 2 -27.55 10.39 0.21
N THR A 3 -28.33 10.86 -0.76
CA THR A 3 -28.65 10.11 -1.99
C THR A 3 -27.71 10.45 -3.15
N ASP A 4 -26.82 11.42 -2.96
CA ASP A 4 -25.80 11.82 -3.94
C ASP A 4 -24.43 11.19 -3.59
N ALA A 5 -23.98 10.27 -4.43
CA ALA A 5 -22.72 9.56 -4.22
C ALA A 5 -21.49 10.48 -4.25
N ARG A 6 -21.54 11.61 -4.98
CA ARG A 6 -20.46 12.60 -4.98
C ARG A 6 -20.35 13.30 -3.63
N VAL A 7 -21.49 13.71 -3.08
CA VAL A 7 -21.54 14.33 -1.74
C VAL A 7 -21.03 13.36 -0.66
N LEU A 8 -21.36 12.08 -0.77
CA LEU A 8 -20.86 11.06 0.15
C LEU A 8 -19.33 10.90 0.03
N LEU A 9 -18.76 10.93 -1.18
CA LEU A 9 -17.32 10.87 -1.37
C LEU A 9 -16.61 12.07 -0.73
N GLU A 10 -17.10 13.29 -1.01
CA GLU A 10 -16.55 14.53 -0.44
C GLU A 10 -16.65 14.53 1.09
N LEU A 11 -17.75 14.03 1.64
CA LEU A 11 -17.94 13.88 3.09
C LEU A 11 -16.98 12.85 3.69
N ASP A 12 -16.76 11.72 3.03
CA ASP A 12 -15.83 10.71 3.48
C ASP A 12 -14.38 11.24 3.49
N GLN A 13 -13.97 11.95 2.44
CA GLN A 13 -12.67 12.62 2.37
C GLN A 13 -12.51 13.65 3.50
N LEU A 14 -13.56 14.43 3.78
CA LEU A 14 -13.56 15.37 4.92
C LEU A 14 -13.44 14.63 6.25
N CYS A 15 -14.17 13.52 6.42
CA CYS A 15 -14.08 12.68 7.61
C CYS A 15 -12.65 12.17 7.84
N ARG A 16 -11.96 11.73 6.77
CA ARG A 16 -10.54 11.34 6.85
C ARG A 16 -9.66 12.50 7.33
N LYS A 17 -9.81 13.69 6.74
CA LYS A 17 -9.06 14.90 7.14
C LYS A 17 -9.34 15.33 8.57
N LEU A 18 -10.54 15.09 9.07
CA LEU A 18 -10.93 15.34 10.47
C LEU A 18 -10.49 14.21 11.44
N GLY A 19 -9.72 13.24 10.97
CA GLY A 19 -9.20 12.14 11.79
C GLY A 19 -10.26 11.13 12.24
N ARG A 20 -11.38 11.00 11.51
CA ARG A 20 -12.35 9.93 11.77
C ARG A 20 -11.70 8.58 11.48
N SER A 21 -11.87 7.63 12.40
CA SER A 21 -11.28 6.30 12.25
C SER A 21 -11.81 5.57 11.01
N VAL A 22 -11.00 4.63 10.50
CA VAL A 22 -11.38 3.76 9.37
C VAL A 22 -12.71 3.06 9.67
N ALA A 23 -12.87 2.51 10.88
CA ALA A 23 -14.11 1.83 11.29
C ALA A 23 -15.34 2.77 11.25
N GLN A 24 -15.20 4.03 11.68
CA GLN A 24 -16.30 5.01 11.64
C GLN A 24 -16.67 5.36 10.20
N ARG A 25 -15.69 5.56 9.32
CA ARG A 25 -15.88 5.87 7.91
C ARG A 25 -16.53 4.69 7.18
N LEU A 26 -16.03 3.47 7.43
CA LEU A 26 -16.61 2.25 6.85
C LEU A 26 -18.06 2.07 7.29
N ALA A 27 -18.38 2.21 8.58
CA ALA A 27 -19.75 2.11 9.09
C ALA A 27 -20.68 3.16 8.46
N PHE A 28 -20.19 4.37 8.23
CA PHE A 28 -20.95 5.41 7.54
C PHE A 28 -21.24 5.03 6.08
N LEU A 29 -20.24 4.60 5.32
CA LEU A 29 -20.43 4.19 3.93
C LEU A 29 -21.28 2.91 3.82
N ASP A 30 -21.18 2.00 4.78
CA ASP A 30 -21.99 0.78 4.83
C ASP A 30 -23.48 1.10 5.03
N ALA A 31 -23.80 2.10 5.86
CA ALA A 31 -25.17 2.59 6.02
C ALA A 31 -25.74 3.23 4.74
N HIS A 32 -24.88 3.68 3.82
CA HIS A 32 -25.24 4.31 2.54
C HIS A 32 -24.78 3.49 1.33
N ARG A 33 -24.58 2.18 1.51
CA ARG A 33 -23.92 1.28 0.55
C ARG A 33 -24.53 1.32 -0.85
N GLU A 34 -25.86 1.36 -0.95
CA GLU A 34 -26.56 1.44 -2.23
C GLU A 34 -26.18 2.70 -3.03
N THR A 35 -26.07 3.84 -2.35
CA THR A 35 -25.63 5.08 -2.96
C THR A 35 -24.12 5.08 -3.26
N ALA A 36 -23.31 4.58 -2.32
CA ALA A 36 -21.86 4.52 -2.47
C ALA A 36 -21.45 3.71 -3.70
N PHE A 37 -22.17 2.63 -4.00
CA PHE A 37 -21.84 1.73 -5.12
C PHE A 37 -22.29 2.25 -6.50
N ARG A 38 -22.84 3.46 -6.59
CA ARG A 38 -23.18 4.09 -7.87
C ARG A 38 -22.01 4.79 -8.56
N ARG A 39 -20.87 4.96 -7.86
CA ARG A 39 -19.67 5.62 -8.39
C ARG A 39 -18.43 4.79 -8.10
N ASP A 40 -17.60 4.62 -9.10
CA ASP A 40 -16.39 3.79 -9.03
C ASP A 40 -15.38 4.32 -8.00
N ASP A 41 -15.21 5.64 -7.89
CA ASP A 41 -14.30 6.28 -6.92
C ASP A 41 -14.73 6.03 -5.46
N LEU A 42 -16.01 6.09 -5.16
CA LEU A 42 -16.53 5.81 -3.82
C LEU A 42 -16.61 4.30 -3.54
N TYR A 43 -16.88 3.51 -4.58
CA TYR A 43 -16.84 2.04 -4.48
C TYR A 43 -15.43 1.56 -4.10
N VAL A 44 -14.40 2.05 -4.78
CA VAL A 44 -13.01 1.66 -4.44
C VAL A 44 -12.59 2.18 -3.09
N GLU A 45 -13.08 3.36 -2.66
CA GLU A 45 -12.82 3.87 -1.30
C GLU A 45 -13.43 2.93 -0.24
N TYR A 46 -14.64 2.44 -0.45
CA TYR A 46 -15.24 1.42 0.42
C TYR A 46 -14.36 0.16 0.50
N CYS A 47 -13.87 -0.34 -0.64
CA CYS A 47 -12.93 -1.47 -0.67
C CYS A 47 -11.61 -1.16 0.03
N THR A 48 -11.13 0.08 -0.09
CA THR A 48 -9.93 0.55 0.63
C THR A 48 -10.13 0.47 2.13
N LEU A 49 -11.26 0.94 2.64
CA LEU A 49 -11.59 0.88 4.06
C LEU A 49 -11.70 -0.57 4.56
N LEU A 50 -12.27 -1.48 3.75
CA LEU A 50 -12.27 -2.91 4.07
C LEU A 50 -10.86 -3.49 4.19
N ASN A 51 -9.97 -3.14 3.26
CA ASN A 51 -8.56 -3.56 3.31
C ASN A 51 -7.86 -3.01 4.56
N LEU A 52 -8.12 -1.76 4.95
CA LEU A 52 -7.57 -1.14 6.15
C LEU A 52 -8.09 -1.81 7.45
N GLU A 53 -9.33 -2.30 7.45
CA GLU A 53 -9.91 -3.09 8.55
C GLU A 53 -9.49 -4.58 8.52
N GLY A 54 -8.61 -4.98 7.59
CA GLY A 54 -8.18 -6.38 7.45
C GLY A 54 -9.22 -7.33 6.84
N ARG A 55 -10.33 -6.79 6.30
CA ARG A 55 -11.41 -7.54 5.63
C ARG A 55 -11.06 -7.81 4.16
N TYR A 56 -9.85 -8.35 3.93
CA TYR A 56 -9.27 -8.50 2.59
C TYR A 56 -10.09 -9.38 1.64
N ALA A 57 -10.69 -10.46 2.17
CA ALA A 57 -11.50 -11.38 1.36
C ALA A 57 -12.76 -10.69 0.82
N GLU A 58 -13.41 -9.87 1.65
CA GLU A 58 -14.60 -9.13 1.26
C GLU A 58 -14.27 -8.01 0.27
N ALA A 59 -13.17 -7.27 0.51
CA ALA A 59 -12.67 -6.28 -0.44
C ALA A 59 -12.40 -6.91 -1.81
N LEU A 60 -11.73 -8.07 -1.83
CA LEU A 60 -11.41 -8.80 -3.05
C LEU A 60 -12.68 -9.26 -3.79
N GLU A 61 -13.65 -9.81 -3.07
CA GLU A 61 -14.93 -10.24 -3.65
C GLU A 61 -15.65 -9.08 -4.34
N LEU A 62 -15.76 -7.94 -3.65
CA LEU A 62 -16.39 -6.74 -4.20
C LEU A 62 -15.64 -6.21 -5.43
N ILE A 63 -14.32 -6.11 -5.37
CA ILE A 63 -13.50 -5.64 -6.50
C ILE A 63 -13.66 -6.57 -7.71
N GLN A 64 -13.72 -7.87 -7.50
CA GLN A 64 -13.88 -8.84 -8.59
C GLN A 64 -15.29 -8.86 -9.19
N ALA A 65 -16.31 -8.55 -8.40
CA ALA A 65 -17.70 -8.53 -8.83
C ALA A 65 -18.08 -7.24 -9.60
N HIS A 66 -17.28 -6.18 -9.49
CA HIS A 66 -17.55 -4.89 -10.13
C HIS A 66 -16.73 -4.70 -11.40
N HIS A 67 -17.27 -3.96 -12.37
CA HIS A 67 -16.55 -3.53 -13.56
C HIS A 67 -16.25 -2.04 -13.47
N PHE A 68 -15.00 -1.72 -13.20
CA PHE A 68 -14.54 -0.34 -13.04
C PHE A 68 -14.28 0.33 -14.39
N HIS A 69 -14.52 1.64 -14.44
CA HIS A 69 -14.19 2.49 -15.57
C HIS A 69 -13.06 3.44 -15.17
N PRO A 70 -12.07 3.68 -16.03
CA PRO A 70 -11.01 4.66 -15.74
C PRO A 70 -11.60 6.06 -15.53
N TRP A 71 -11.07 6.78 -14.53
CA TRP A 71 -11.40 8.19 -14.32
C TRP A 71 -10.14 8.97 -13.98
N GLU A 72 -10.14 10.27 -14.28
CA GLU A 72 -9.04 11.17 -13.97
C GLU A 72 -8.82 11.26 -12.45
N GLY A 73 -7.58 11.04 -11.99
CA GLY A 73 -7.22 10.95 -10.57
C GLY A 73 -7.54 9.61 -9.90
N GLY A 74 -7.98 8.62 -10.69
CA GLY A 74 -8.22 7.26 -10.24
C GLY A 74 -7.10 6.28 -10.57
N GLU A 75 -6.07 6.76 -11.26
CA GLU A 75 -4.97 5.93 -11.76
C GLU A 75 -4.34 5.10 -10.65
N GLY A 76 -4.34 3.80 -10.83
CA GLY A 76 -3.78 2.83 -9.89
C GLY A 76 -4.62 2.57 -8.64
N LYS A 77 -5.69 3.31 -8.35
CA LYS A 77 -6.46 3.14 -7.09
C LYS A 77 -7.10 1.75 -7.00
N VAL A 78 -7.79 1.32 -8.05
CA VAL A 78 -8.46 0.01 -8.07
C VAL A 78 -7.44 -1.13 -8.06
N THR A 79 -6.44 -1.07 -8.92
CA THR A 79 -5.42 -2.10 -9.06
C THR A 79 -4.58 -2.25 -7.80
N THR A 80 -4.30 -1.14 -7.09
CA THR A 80 -3.64 -1.16 -5.78
C THR A 80 -4.48 -1.92 -4.75
N GLN A 81 -5.77 -1.65 -4.64
CA GLN A 81 -6.61 -2.33 -3.65
C GLN A 81 -6.79 -3.82 -3.95
N TYR A 82 -6.86 -4.20 -5.22
CA TYR A 82 -6.83 -5.59 -5.65
C TYR A 82 -5.53 -6.30 -5.26
N ALA A 83 -4.38 -5.69 -5.58
CA ALA A 83 -3.07 -6.24 -5.25
C ALA A 83 -2.85 -6.33 -3.72
N VAL A 84 -3.27 -5.32 -2.96
CA VAL A 84 -3.21 -5.30 -1.49
C VAL A 84 -4.02 -6.46 -0.92
N ALA A 85 -5.29 -6.63 -1.31
CA ALA A 85 -6.15 -7.69 -0.80
C ALA A 85 -5.51 -9.07 -1.03
N LEU A 86 -5.07 -9.36 -2.24
CA LEU A 86 -4.44 -10.65 -2.59
C LEU A 86 -3.10 -10.86 -1.89
N THR A 87 -2.27 -9.81 -1.78
CA THR A 87 -0.97 -9.92 -1.10
C THR A 87 -1.15 -10.20 0.39
N GLN A 88 -2.10 -9.52 1.05
CA GLN A 88 -2.36 -9.75 2.47
C GLN A 88 -2.99 -11.13 2.72
N LEU A 89 -3.91 -11.58 1.88
CA LEU A 89 -4.45 -12.96 1.95
C LEU A 89 -3.34 -13.99 1.74
N GLY A 90 -2.44 -13.75 0.77
CA GLY A 90 -1.28 -14.62 0.54
C GLY A 90 -0.33 -14.66 1.74
N ARG A 91 -0.07 -13.51 2.38
CA ARG A 91 0.70 -13.43 3.62
C ARG A 91 0.04 -14.23 4.75
N GLN A 92 -1.27 -14.02 4.97
CA GLN A 92 -2.03 -14.76 5.99
C GLN A 92 -2.03 -16.28 5.75
N ALA A 93 -2.14 -16.72 4.49
CA ALA A 93 -2.04 -18.13 4.13
C ALA A 93 -0.66 -18.70 4.46
N LEU A 94 0.43 -17.96 4.19
CA LEU A 94 1.80 -18.36 4.60
C LEU A 94 1.93 -18.49 6.12
N GLU A 95 1.41 -17.53 6.88
CA GLU A 95 1.42 -17.56 8.34
C GLU A 95 0.61 -18.74 8.91
N ALA A 96 -0.45 -19.14 8.21
CA ALA A 96 -1.26 -20.31 8.54
C ALA A 96 -0.62 -21.65 8.07
N GLY A 97 0.51 -21.61 7.36
CA GLY A 97 1.18 -22.79 6.81
C GLY A 97 0.62 -23.29 5.48
N ASP A 98 -0.32 -22.59 4.87
CA ASP A 98 -0.87 -22.90 3.55
C ASP A 98 -0.03 -22.23 2.43
N ALA A 99 1.13 -22.78 2.17
CA ALA A 99 2.04 -22.27 1.15
C ALA A 99 1.47 -22.40 -0.27
N ALA A 100 0.65 -23.42 -0.54
CA ALA A 100 0.03 -23.62 -1.86
C ALA A 100 -1.08 -22.58 -2.12
N GLY A 101 -1.93 -22.34 -1.14
CA GLY A 101 -2.94 -21.28 -1.18
C GLY A 101 -2.29 -19.89 -1.31
N ALA A 102 -1.23 -19.64 -0.54
CA ALA A 102 -0.47 -18.39 -0.63
C ALA A 102 0.09 -18.15 -2.04
N LYS A 103 0.74 -19.17 -2.62
CA LYS A 103 1.26 -19.09 -4.00
C LYS A 103 0.15 -18.71 -4.98
N THR A 104 -0.98 -19.40 -4.94
CA THR A 104 -2.11 -19.14 -5.84
C THR A 104 -2.62 -17.70 -5.73
N LEU A 105 -2.77 -17.16 -4.52
CA LEU A 105 -3.21 -15.80 -4.27
C LEU A 105 -2.21 -14.77 -4.77
N LEU A 106 -0.92 -14.99 -4.51
CA LEU A 106 0.16 -14.08 -4.90
C LEU A 106 0.40 -14.08 -6.42
N GLU A 107 0.30 -15.23 -7.09
CA GLU A 107 0.34 -15.29 -8.56
C GLU A 107 -0.80 -14.49 -9.19
N ARG A 108 -1.99 -14.55 -8.61
CA ARG A 108 -3.14 -13.72 -9.04
C ARG A 108 -2.89 -12.23 -8.84
N ALA A 109 -2.16 -11.82 -7.80
CA ALA A 109 -1.82 -10.43 -7.56
C ALA A 109 -0.91 -9.82 -8.65
N LEU A 110 -0.17 -10.65 -9.37
CA LEU A 110 0.68 -10.23 -10.49
C LEU A 110 -0.10 -9.96 -11.79
N VAL A 111 -1.37 -10.37 -11.86
CA VAL A 111 -2.19 -10.27 -13.09
C VAL A 111 -3.42 -9.42 -12.80
N PHE A 112 -3.62 -8.37 -13.59
CA PHE A 112 -4.79 -7.50 -13.44
C PHE A 112 -5.90 -7.96 -14.40
N PRO A 113 -7.04 -8.45 -13.88
CA PRO A 113 -8.18 -8.84 -14.71
C PRO A 113 -8.85 -7.60 -15.32
N HIS A 114 -9.50 -7.78 -16.47
CA HIS A 114 -10.05 -6.68 -17.27
C HIS A 114 -11.10 -5.83 -16.56
N ASN A 115 -11.81 -6.40 -15.59
CA ASN A 115 -12.83 -5.68 -14.82
C ASN A 115 -12.28 -4.57 -13.92
N LEU A 116 -10.96 -4.52 -13.67
CA LEU A 116 -10.36 -3.44 -12.89
C LEU A 116 -10.31 -2.10 -13.66
N GLY A 117 -10.60 -2.10 -14.95
CA GLY A 117 -10.59 -0.90 -15.82
C GLY A 117 -9.19 -0.43 -16.23
N GLU A 118 -8.14 -0.97 -15.63
CA GLU A 118 -6.75 -0.61 -15.90
C GLU A 118 -5.90 -1.86 -16.11
N GLY A 119 -4.96 -1.77 -17.05
CA GLY A 119 -3.92 -2.79 -17.27
C GLY A 119 -2.72 -2.58 -16.35
N LYS A 120 -1.94 -3.62 -16.16
CA LYS A 120 -0.67 -3.52 -15.47
C LYS A 120 0.36 -2.83 -16.34
N LEU A 121 0.95 -1.75 -15.83
CA LEU A 121 1.98 -1.00 -16.55
C LEU A 121 3.28 -1.80 -16.60
N GLU A 122 4.02 -1.65 -17.71
CA GLU A 122 5.39 -2.14 -17.79
C GLU A 122 6.25 -1.44 -16.74
N GLY A 123 7.00 -2.22 -15.97
CA GLY A 123 7.82 -1.69 -14.88
C GLY A 123 7.07 -1.46 -13.56
N ALA A 124 5.83 -1.92 -13.43
CA ALA A 124 5.13 -1.95 -12.15
C ALA A 124 6.00 -2.61 -11.06
N LYS A 125 5.93 -2.08 -9.85
CA LYS A 125 6.77 -2.53 -8.73
C LYS A 125 6.01 -3.59 -7.93
N ASP A 126 6.51 -4.84 -7.96
CA ASP A 126 5.91 -6.00 -7.32
C ASP A 126 6.87 -6.67 -6.31
N ASN A 127 7.82 -5.94 -5.77
CA ASN A 127 8.85 -6.48 -4.87
C ASN A 127 8.23 -7.22 -3.67
N ASN A 128 7.15 -6.68 -3.10
CA ASN A 128 6.40 -7.28 -2.00
C ASN A 128 5.77 -8.62 -2.40
N ILE A 129 5.12 -8.68 -3.57
CA ILE A 129 4.46 -9.90 -4.07
C ILE A 129 5.52 -10.97 -4.33
N HIS A 130 6.60 -10.62 -5.02
CA HIS A 130 7.69 -11.55 -5.30
C HIS A 130 8.42 -12.00 -4.03
N TYR A 131 8.55 -11.16 -3.00
CA TYR A 131 9.10 -11.58 -1.71
C TYR A 131 8.28 -12.70 -1.09
N TYR A 132 6.95 -12.52 -0.99
CA TYR A 132 6.08 -13.56 -0.41
C TYR A 132 5.98 -14.80 -1.31
N LEU A 133 5.99 -14.66 -2.65
CA LEU A 133 6.09 -15.81 -3.57
C LEU A 133 7.39 -16.61 -3.32
N GLY A 134 8.51 -15.93 -3.14
CA GLY A 134 9.77 -16.59 -2.80
C GLY A 134 9.69 -17.38 -1.51
N LEU A 135 9.01 -16.85 -0.49
CA LEU A 135 8.78 -17.58 0.76
C LEU A 135 7.82 -18.78 0.56
N ALA A 136 6.74 -18.60 -0.22
CA ALA A 136 5.80 -19.68 -0.51
C ALA A 136 6.45 -20.82 -1.27
N GLU A 137 7.22 -20.53 -2.31
CA GLU A 137 7.95 -21.53 -3.11
C GLU A 137 8.98 -22.28 -2.27
N ARG A 138 9.69 -21.59 -1.36
CA ARG A 138 10.61 -22.21 -0.43
C ARG A 138 9.90 -23.17 0.54
N ALA A 139 8.75 -22.77 1.06
CA ALA A 139 7.94 -23.62 1.94
C ALA A 139 7.39 -24.86 1.22
N LEU A 140 7.19 -24.78 -0.11
CA LEU A 140 6.81 -25.90 -0.96
C LEU A 140 7.99 -26.80 -1.39
N GLY A 141 9.22 -26.43 -1.03
CA GLY A 141 10.44 -27.17 -1.45
C GLY A 141 10.93 -26.82 -2.86
N ASN A 142 10.37 -25.81 -3.51
CA ASN A 142 10.70 -25.38 -4.87
C ASN A 142 11.84 -24.34 -4.86
N GLU A 143 13.03 -24.73 -4.39
CA GLU A 143 14.13 -23.77 -4.13
C GLU A 143 14.54 -22.94 -5.35
N GLN A 144 14.52 -23.52 -6.56
CA GLN A 144 14.86 -22.77 -7.77
C GLN A 144 13.83 -21.64 -8.06
N ALA A 145 12.55 -21.91 -7.89
CA ALA A 145 11.50 -20.90 -8.04
C ALA A 145 11.58 -19.87 -6.91
N ALA A 146 11.84 -20.30 -5.68
CA ALA A 146 12.05 -19.41 -4.53
C ALA A 146 13.18 -18.42 -4.79
N LEU A 147 14.33 -18.89 -5.25
CA LEU A 147 15.47 -18.04 -5.59
C LEU A 147 15.12 -17.05 -6.70
N HIS A 148 14.42 -17.50 -7.75
CA HIS A 148 13.98 -16.63 -8.84
C HIS A 148 13.12 -15.47 -8.32
N HIS A 149 12.09 -15.76 -7.54
CA HIS A 149 11.21 -14.73 -6.99
C HIS A 149 11.94 -13.81 -5.99
N LEU A 150 12.82 -14.33 -5.16
CA LEU A 150 13.61 -13.49 -4.24
C LEU A 150 14.59 -12.57 -4.98
N GLU A 151 15.17 -13.00 -6.11
CA GLU A 151 16.00 -12.12 -6.96
C GLU A 151 15.15 -11.00 -7.58
N LEU A 152 13.94 -11.30 -8.07
CA LEU A 152 13.00 -10.27 -8.56
C LEU A 152 12.63 -9.29 -7.44
N ALA A 153 12.35 -9.80 -6.24
CA ALA A 153 12.03 -8.96 -5.08
C ALA A 153 13.21 -8.07 -4.64
N ALA A 154 14.46 -8.53 -4.81
CA ALA A 154 15.65 -7.79 -4.45
C ALA A 154 16.08 -6.74 -5.48
N ALA A 155 15.51 -6.77 -6.69
CA ALA A 155 15.86 -5.91 -7.82
C ALA A 155 15.09 -4.57 -7.78
N GLY A 156 15.52 -3.62 -8.61
CA GLY A 156 14.86 -2.33 -8.80
C GLY A 156 15.64 -1.16 -8.24
N ASP A 157 15.00 0.02 -8.25
CA ASP A 157 15.56 1.23 -7.72
C ASP A 157 15.74 1.14 -6.20
N GLN A 158 16.84 1.64 -5.71
CA GLN A 158 17.29 1.49 -4.33
C GLN A 158 17.26 2.79 -3.55
N GLU A 159 16.98 3.89 -4.24
CA GLU A 159 16.98 5.22 -3.63
C GLU A 159 15.53 5.59 -3.25
N PRO A 160 15.29 5.93 -1.99
CA PRO A 160 14.01 6.46 -1.57
C PRO A 160 13.70 7.77 -2.30
N ALA A 161 12.44 7.98 -2.62
CA ALA A 161 11.93 9.20 -3.25
C ALA A 161 10.93 9.90 -2.34
N GLY A 162 10.55 11.12 -2.68
CA GLY A 162 9.54 11.90 -1.93
C GLY A 162 8.13 11.33 -2.02
N ALA A 163 7.88 10.35 -2.90
CA ALA A 163 6.57 9.72 -3.15
C ALA A 163 5.43 10.74 -3.28
N MET A 164 5.69 11.80 -4.05
CA MET A 164 4.74 12.89 -4.28
C MET A 164 3.82 12.61 -5.45
N TYR A 165 4.24 11.74 -6.37
CA TYR A 165 3.55 11.41 -7.61
C TYR A 165 3.16 9.92 -7.64
N TYR A 166 2.08 9.59 -8.34
CA TYR A 166 1.55 8.23 -8.42
C TYR A 166 2.50 7.21 -9.07
N ASN A 167 3.46 7.68 -9.88
CA ASN A 167 4.46 6.87 -10.55
C ASN A 167 5.79 6.76 -9.78
N ASP A 168 5.93 7.46 -8.65
CA ASP A 168 7.09 7.31 -7.77
C ASP A 168 7.13 5.89 -7.20
N GLN A 169 8.35 5.38 -6.96
CA GLN A 169 8.50 4.08 -6.32
C GLN A 169 7.96 4.14 -4.89
N PRO A 170 7.01 3.26 -4.52
CA PRO A 170 6.55 3.17 -3.14
C PRO A 170 7.69 2.79 -2.19
N ALA A 171 7.73 3.44 -1.04
CA ALA A 171 8.83 3.29 -0.07
C ALA A 171 9.00 1.86 0.44
N ASP A 172 7.91 1.13 0.60
CA ASP A 172 7.89 -0.26 1.05
C ASP A 172 8.54 -1.23 0.06
N MET A 173 8.63 -0.89 -1.22
CA MET A 173 9.36 -1.73 -2.19
C MET A 173 10.84 -1.87 -1.80
N ILE A 174 11.45 -0.81 -1.23
CA ILE A 174 12.84 -0.86 -0.75
C ILE A 174 12.95 -1.74 0.52
N LEU A 175 11.95 -1.73 1.40
CA LEU A 175 11.87 -2.68 2.51
C LEU A 175 11.91 -4.13 1.98
N TYR A 176 11.04 -4.46 1.02
CA TYR A 176 10.97 -5.81 0.46
C TYR A 176 12.23 -6.21 -0.30
N GLN A 177 12.93 -5.26 -0.97
CA GLN A 177 14.28 -5.50 -1.49
C GLN A 177 15.25 -5.90 -0.37
N GLY A 178 15.21 -5.24 0.77
CA GLY A 178 16.03 -5.57 1.94
C GLY A 178 15.69 -6.95 2.49
N LEU A 179 14.41 -7.24 2.70
CA LEU A 179 13.94 -8.54 3.20
C LEU A 179 14.32 -9.68 2.25
N ALA A 180 14.18 -9.48 0.94
CA ALA A 180 14.58 -10.46 -0.07
C ALA A 180 16.09 -10.69 -0.07
N ASN A 181 16.91 -9.63 0.02
CA ASN A 181 18.37 -9.78 0.15
C ASN A 181 18.75 -10.60 1.40
N ARG A 182 18.06 -10.37 2.53
CA ARG A 182 18.25 -11.17 3.75
C ARG A 182 17.90 -12.64 3.51
N ALA A 183 16.75 -12.91 2.88
CA ALA A 183 16.33 -14.26 2.55
C ALA A 183 17.29 -14.98 1.57
N LEU A 184 18.05 -14.22 0.77
CA LEU A 184 19.12 -14.70 -0.11
C LEU A 184 20.49 -14.82 0.60
N GLY A 185 20.57 -14.56 1.91
CA GLY A 185 21.82 -14.59 2.68
C GLY A 185 22.74 -13.37 2.45
N ARG A 186 22.24 -12.30 1.87
CA ARG A 186 23.01 -11.07 1.53
C ARG A 186 22.78 -10.00 2.59
N GLU A 187 23.17 -10.27 3.84
CA GLU A 187 22.82 -9.41 4.98
C GLU A 187 23.33 -7.97 4.87
N GLU A 188 24.53 -7.75 4.34
CA GLU A 188 25.07 -6.39 4.13
C GLU A 188 24.21 -5.57 3.16
N ARG A 189 23.75 -6.20 2.07
CA ARG A 189 22.84 -5.54 1.13
C ARG A 189 21.48 -5.25 1.76
N ALA A 190 20.96 -6.18 2.56
CA ALA A 190 19.72 -5.99 3.30
C ALA A 190 19.82 -4.77 4.23
N ARG A 191 20.84 -4.74 5.09
CA ARG A 191 21.09 -3.61 6.01
C ARG A 191 21.27 -2.29 5.30
N SER A 192 21.96 -2.29 4.15
CA SER A 192 22.13 -1.08 3.33
C SER A 192 20.76 -0.50 2.89
N ARG A 193 19.79 -1.35 2.49
CA ARG A 193 18.43 -0.88 2.13
C ARG A 193 17.73 -0.24 3.32
N PHE A 194 17.77 -0.90 4.47
CA PHE A 194 17.11 -0.39 5.68
C PHE A 194 17.71 0.91 6.17
N HIS A 195 19.04 1.04 6.14
CA HIS A 195 19.70 2.30 6.50
C HIS A 195 19.40 3.43 5.52
N LYS A 196 19.26 3.16 4.22
CA LYS A 196 18.85 4.19 3.24
C LYS A 196 17.48 4.76 3.57
N LEU A 197 16.50 3.91 3.93
CA LEU A 197 15.17 4.35 4.35
C LEU A 197 15.25 5.28 5.57
N ILE A 198 15.98 4.88 6.61
CA ILE A 198 16.13 5.70 7.82
C ILE A 198 16.84 7.01 7.49
N SER A 199 17.97 6.94 6.81
CA SER A 199 18.77 8.13 6.50
C SER A 199 18.03 9.14 5.63
N TYR A 200 17.21 8.66 4.68
CA TYR A 200 16.35 9.53 3.88
C TYR A 200 15.32 10.24 4.77
N GLY A 201 14.59 9.48 5.60
CA GLY A 201 13.60 10.05 6.50
C GLY A 201 14.19 11.11 7.44
N GLU A 202 15.32 10.80 8.07
CA GLU A 202 16.01 11.75 8.97
C GLU A 202 16.49 13.02 8.25
N LYS A 203 17.03 12.87 7.04
CA LYS A 203 17.60 13.99 6.26
C LYS A 203 16.52 14.92 5.72
N HIS A 204 15.41 14.36 5.24
CA HIS A 204 14.39 15.10 4.48
C HIS A 204 13.16 15.49 5.33
N TYR A 205 13.18 15.24 6.63
CA TYR A 205 12.06 15.46 7.54
C TYR A 205 11.50 16.90 7.54
N TYR A 206 12.38 17.88 7.39
CA TYR A 206 12.05 19.31 7.41
C TYR A 206 12.12 19.98 6.05
N ASP A 207 12.20 19.20 4.98
CA ASP A 207 12.27 19.77 3.63
C ASP A 207 10.99 20.53 3.28
N GLN A 208 11.17 21.63 2.57
CA GLN A 208 10.05 22.36 1.97
C GLN A 208 9.64 21.69 0.67
N VAL A 209 8.56 20.92 0.72
CA VAL A 209 8.05 20.19 -0.44
C VAL A 209 7.14 21.08 -1.27
N LYS A 210 7.28 20.95 -2.60
CA LYS A 210 6.38 21.57 -3.59
C LYS A 210 5.88 20.48 -4.53
N ILE A 211 4.61 20.58 -4.91
CA ILE A 211 4.02 19.73 -5.95
C ILE A 211 4.04 20.47 -7.26
N ASP A 212 4.51 19.81 -8.31
CA ASP A 212 4.37 20.30 -9.68
C ASP A 212 2.97 19.91 -10.18
N TYR A 213 2.10 20.90 -10.26
CA TYR A 213 0.69 20.69 -10.67
C TYR A 213 0.55 20.22 -12.13
N PHE A 214 1.57 20.37 -12.96
CA PHE A 214 1.55 19.87 -14.34
C PHE A 214 1.93 18.38 -14.45
N ALA A 215 2.47 17.80 -13.38
CA ALA A 215 2.92 16.41 -13.38
C ALA A 215 1.91 15.42 -12.84
N VAL A 216 0.75 15.89 -12.34
CA VAL A 216 -0.23 15.03 -11.64
C VAL A 216 -1.66 15.42 -11.96
N SER A 217 -2.56 14.44 -11.98
CA SER A 217 -4.01 14.65 -11.88
C SER A 217 -4.36 14.92 -10.41
N LEU A 218 -5.09 16.01 -10.12
CA LEU A 218 -5.23 16.53 -8.76
C LEU A 218 -6.67 16.63 -8.20
N PRO A 219 -7.63 15.75 -8.49
CA PRO A 219 -9.00 15.91 -7.99
C PRO A 219 -9.07 16.03 -6.46
N ASP A 220 -8.27 15.24 -5.75
CA ASP A 220 -8.32 15.20 -4.28
C ASP A 220 -7.65 16.42 -3.63
N LEU A 221 -6.61 16.99 -4.28
CA LEU A 221 -5.90 18.18 -3.77
C LEU A 221 -6.67 19.49 -4.03
N GLN A 222 -7.60 19.49 -4.98
CA GLN A 222 -8.41 20.67 -5.30
C GLN A 222 -9.59 20.89 -4.34
N LEU A 223 -10.06 19.83 -3.67
CA LEU A 223 -11.23 19.90 -2.77
C LEU A 223 -10.87 20.46 -1.38
N PHE A 224 -9.67 20.18 -0.90
CA PHE A 224 -9.24 20.59 0.44
C PHE A 224 -7.77 21.01 0.42
N ASP A 225 -7.44 22.05 1.19
CA ASP A 225 -6.06 22.44 1.43
C ASP A 225 -5.28 21.27 2.06
N GLU A 226 -4.08 21.03 1.55
CA GLU A 226 -3.17 20.00 2.07
C GLU A 226 -1.91 20.66 2.65
N ASP A 227 -1.57 20.32 3.89
CA ASP A 227 -0.30 20.68 4.49
C ASP A 227 0.80 19.73 3.97
N LEU A 228 1.51 20.17 2.93
CA LEU A 228 2.60 19.41 2.32
C LEU A 228 3.75 19.11 3.30
N ALA A 229 3.96 19.94 4.32
CA ALA A 229 4.97 19.69 5.32
C ALA A 229 4.55 18.53 6.24
N LEU A 230 3.28 18.44 6.61
CA LEU A 230 2.74 17.29 7.35
C LEU A 230 2.79 16.01 6.51
N ARG A 231 2.42 16.08 5.24
CA ARG A 231 2.53 14.95 4.31
C ARG A 231 3.97 14.44 4.20
N ASN A 232 4.94 15.35 4.03
CA ASN A 232 6.36 14.99 4.00
C ASN A 232 6.81 14.35 5.31
N ARG A 233 6.40 14.88 6.47
CA ARG A 233 6.73 14.29 7.78
C ARG A 233 6.17 12.88 7.92
N ALA A 234 4.90 12.66 7.56
CA ALA A 234 4.30 11.33 7.57
C ALA A 234 5.08 10.35 6.67
N HIS A 235 5.48 10.79 5.48
CA HIS A 235 6.30 9.99 4.58
C HIS A 235 7.68 9.66 5.18
N CYS A 236 8.38 10.65 5.76
CA CYS A 236 9.67 10.45 6.40
C CYS A 236 9.58 9.51 7.62
N GLU A 237 8.56 9.67 8.47
CA GLU A 237 8.30 8.73 9.58
C GLU A 237 8.03 7.32 9.06
N TYR A 238 7.26 7.18 7.98
CA TYR A 238 7.00 5.88 7.38
C TYR A 238 8.27 5.21 6.88
N LEU A 239 9.16 5.94 6.20
CA LEU A 239 10.46 5.43 5.77
C LEU A 239 11.32 4.98 6.97
N MET A 240 11.38 5.79 8.03
CA MET A 240 12.11 5.43 9.25
C MET A 240 11.50 4.20 9.92
N ALA A 241 10.18 4.06 9.94
CA ALA A 241 9.50 2.88 10.46
C ALA A 241 9.88 1.61 9.69
N LEU A 242 9.80 1.64 8.35
CA LEU A 242 10.16 0.51 7.48
C LEU A 242 11.62 0.09 7.67
N GLY A 243 12.54 1.06 7.70
CA GLY A 243 13.96 0.80 7.89
C GLY A 243 14.27 0.22 9.27
N SER A 244 13.63 0.77 10.33
CA SER A 244 13.78 0.27 11.70
C SER A 244 13.24 -1.15 11.85
N TYR A 245 12.06 -1.45 11.29
CA TYR A 245 11.53 -2.81 11.22
C TYR A 245 12.53 -3.76 10.52
N GLY A 246 13.04 -3.36 9.36
CA GLY A 246 14.02 -4.15 8.62
C GLY A 246 15.31 -4.46 9.41
N LEU A 247 15.73 -3.55 10.29
CA LEU A 247 16.88 -3.76 11.19
C LEU A 247 16.54 -4.54 12.46
N GLY A 248 15.25 -4.84 12.72
CA GLY A 248 14.79 -5.53 13.92
C GLY A 248 14.55 -4.60 15.12
N ASP A 249 14.64 -3.29 14.94
CA ASP A 249 14.27 -2.30 15.97
C ASP A 249 12.74 -2.06 15.93
N THR A 250 11.99 -3.02 16.48
CA THR A 250 10.53 -2.99 16.49
C THR A 250 9.96 -1.88 17.38
N GLU A 251 10.68 -1.46 18.42
CA GLU A 251 10.26 -0.36 19.30
C GLU A 251 10.28 0.97 18.52
N ARG A 252 11.38 1.27 17.84
CA ARG A 252 11.48 2.47 17.01
C ARG A 252 10.48 2.43 15.86
N ALA A 253 10.36 1.28 15.17
CA ALA A 253 9.39 1.10 14.10
C ALA A 253 7.96 1.40 14.56
N GLY A 254 7.55 0.87 15.73
CA GLY A 254 6.24 1.12 16.32
C GLY A 254 5.99 2.61 16.58
N LYS A 255 6.94 3.31 17.20
CA LYS A 255 6.84 4.75 17.45
C LYS A 255 6.68 5.56 16.16
N CYS A 256 7.45 5.22 15.13
CA CYS A 256 7.35 5.91 13.83
C CYS A 256 6.01 5.61 13.14
N TYR A 257 5.50 4.36 13.15
CA TYR A 257 4.16 4.08 12.63
C TYR A 257 3.06 4.84 13.39
N ASP A 258 3.18 4.95 14.72
CA ASP A 258 2.23 5.75 15.52
C ASP A 258 2.27 7.23 15.13
N ALA A 259 3.45 7.79 14.87
CA ALA A 259 3.61 9.16 14.40
C ALA A 259 2.96 9.37 13.01
N VAL A 260 3.12 8.42 12.08
CA VAL A 260 2.41 8.45 10.79
C VAL A 260 0.91 8.47 10.99
N LEU A 261 0.38 7.54 11.81
CA LEU A 261 -1.06 7.37 12.01
C LEU A 261 -1.69 8.52 12.80
N ALA A 262 -0.90 9.27 13.56
CA ALA A 262 -1.34 10.51 14.20
C ALA A 262 -1.53 11.66 13.19
N ILE A 263 -0.83 11.63 12.05
CA ILE A 263 -0.96 12.60 10.96
C ILE A 263 -2.07 12.16 9.99
N ASP A 264 -2.03 10.91 9.56
CA ASP A 264 -3.02 10.29 8.65
C ASP A 264 -3.48 8.94 9.24
N CYS A 265 -4.62 8.95 9.91
CA CYS A 265 -5.18 7.78 10.58
C CYS A 265 -5.57 6.63 9.62
N ALA A 266 -5.56 6.87 8.31
CA ALA A 266 -5.85 5.92 7.26
C ALA A 266 -4.64 5.70 6.32
N HIS A 267 -3.42 5.97 6.79
CA HIS A 267 -2.21 5.72 6.01
C HIS A 267 -2.01 4.22 5.79
N GLN A 268 -2.39 3.74 4.59
CA GLN A 268 -2.46 2.31 4.29
C GLN A 268 -1.14 1.57 4.55
N GLY A 269 -0.02 2.11 4.08
CA GLY A 269 1.29 1.48 4.29
C GLY A 269 1.63 1.32 5.78
N ALA A 270 1.37 2.35 6.60
CA ALA A 270 1.64 2.29 8.03
C ALA A 270 0.72 1.26 8.73
N MET A 271 -0.57 1.22 8.39
CA MET A 271 -1.50 0.25 8.96
C MET A 271 -1.11 -1.19 8.60
N LEU A 272 -0.75 -1.45 7.34
CA LEU A 272 -0.37 -2.80 6.88
C LEU A 272 0.96 -3.26 7.49
N HIS A 273 1.99 -2.40 7.49
CA HIS A 273 3.32 -2.80 7.98
C HIS A 273 3.42 -2.82 9.50
N LYS A 274 2.63 -2.02 10.22
CA LYS A 274 2.56 -2.09 11.68
C LYS A 274 2.06 -3.45 12.19
N GLN A 275 1.26 -4.17 11.39
CA GLN A 275 0.81 -5.54 11.70
C GLN A 275 1.96 -6.58 11.67
N LEU A 276 3.12 -6.20 11.14
CA LEU A 276 4.28 -7.08 11.08
C LEU A 276 5.13 -7.03 12.36
N LEU A 277 4.87 -6.09 13.29
CA LEU A 277 5.56 -5.97 14.56
C LEU A 277 5.07 -7.04 15.56
#